data_785bd98dc4949a5faea4a373c95d3d7b
#
_entry.id   785bd98dc4949a5faea4a373c95d3d7b
#
_cell.length_a   1.000
_cell.length_b   1.000
_cell.length_c   1.000
_cell.angle_alpha   90.00
_cell.angle_beta   90.00
_cell.angle_gamma   90.00
#
_symmetry.space_group_name_H-M   'P 1'
#
loop_
_entity.id
_entity.type
_entity.pdbx_description
1 polymer ?
#
loop_
_entity_poly.entity_id
_entity_poly.type
_entity_poly.pdbx_seq_one_letter_code
_entity_poly.pdbx_strand_id
1 'polypeptide(L)'
;MQFITIGTAGISSEISTINPLFLASALAVLVKFEVFNHLVGQRFDQLPAWIASWSKIDPALVSVIDINHDGVLQLGEIRIGADLVVLATPEIAGLPYVISGLVAAGGLAAALSTADGLLLTISNALSHDLYFKMIGPQASTARRVTVSKVLLLVAALTAAAVAAQRPADILFLVTAAFSIAASAFFPALVLGIFWSRANKWGALCGMASGLALTLYYLIRNEPWLRDVFRVGVPVDLWFGILPVSAGAFGVPLGFAVCVIVSLLTPSPTAQQRQFVCNLRQP
;
A
#
# COMPACT_ATOMS: atom_id res chain seq x y z
N MET A 1 -2.71 8.97 -3.11
CA MET A 1 -3.68 9.71 -2.30
C MET A 1 -4.32 10.87 -3.08
N GLN A 2 -4.58 10.69 -4.38
CA GLN A 2 -5.12 11.71 -5.30
C GLN A 2 -6.43 11.26 -5.97
N PHE A 3 -7.18 10.36 -5.36
CA PHE A 3 -8.27 9.64 -6.03
C PHE A 3 -9.65 10.31 -5.97
N ILE A 4 -9.81 11.48 -5.35
CA ILE A 4 -11.12 12.12 -5.18
C ILE A 4 -11.17 13.55 -5.74
N THR A 5 -10.27 13.92 -6.64
CA THR A 5 -10.29 15.25 -7.25
C THR A 5 -11.01 15.32 -8.61
N ILE A 6 -11.56 14.21 -9.09
CA ILE A 6 -12.31 14.19 -10.36
C ILE A 6 -13.81 14.26 -10.04
N GLY A 7 -14.33 15.44 -9.83
CA GLY A 7 -15.78 15.64 -9.74
C GLY A 7 -16.27 16.88 -9.02
N THR A 8 -15.41 17.70 -8.45
CA THR A 8 -15.88 18.85 -7.64
C THR A 8 -15.42 20.23 -8.10
N ALA A 9 -15.14 20.39 -9.37
CA ALA A 9 -14.89 21.71 -9.95
C ALA A 9 -16.19 22.53 -10.01
N GLY A 10 -16.83 22.77 -8.88
CA GLY A 10 -18.07 23.55 -8.84
C GLY A 10 -18.76 23.60 -7.49
N ILE A 11 -18.31 22.86 -6.50
CA ILE A 11 -18.90 22.89 -5.16
C ILE A 11 -17.89 23.51 -4.21
N SER A 12 -18.29 24.61 -3.60
CA SER A 12 -17.58 25.52 -2.69
C SER A 12 -16.37 24.95 -1.93
N SER A 13 -15.39 25.83 -1.72
CA SER A 13 -14.11 25.62 -1.01
C SER A 13 -14.18 24.94 0.37
N GLU A 14 -15.35 24.71 0.91
CA GLU A 14 -15.54 24.06 2.20
C GLU A 14 -15.55 22.52 2.13
N ILE A 15 -15.84 21.92 0.94
CA ILE A 15 -15.83 20.46 0.78
C ILE A 15 -14.43 19.93 0.52
N SER A 16 -13.49 20.76 0.10
CA SER A 16 -12.10 20.37 -0.13
C SER A 16 -11.33 19.96 1.14
N THR A 17 -11.90 20.22 2.31
CA THR A 17 -11.33 19.89 3.63
C THR A 17 -11.87 18.61 4.24
N ILE A 18 -12.80 17.91 3.59
CA ILE A 18 -13.24 16.59 4.08
C ILE A 18 -12.07 15.61 3.91
N ASN A 19 -11.47 15.27 5.04
CA ASN A 19 -10.38 14.31 5.09
C ASN A 19 -10.85 12.99 4.43
N PRO A 20 -10.12 12.46 3.43
CA PRO A 20 -10.49 11.22 2.73
C PRO A 20 -10.71 10.02 3.67
N LEU A 21 -10.11 10.04 4.87
CA LEU A 21 -10.37 9.06 5.93
C LEU A 21 -11.82 9.10 6.42
N PHE A 22 -12.43 10.29 6.53
CA PHE A 22 -13.84 10.42 6.91
C PHE A 22 -14.77 9.92 5.80
N LEU A 23 -14.42 10.18 4.54
CA LEU A 23 -15.24 9.73 3.41
C LEU A 23 -15.22 8.20 3.28
N ALA A 24 -14.06 7.57 3.41
CA ALA A 24 -13.92 6.11 3.37
C ALA A 24 -14.67 5.45 4.55
N SER A 25 -14.57 6.04 5.74
CA SER A 25 -15.31 5.57 6.92
C SER A 25 -16.82 5.74 6.75
N ALA A 26 -17.28 6.86 6.19
CA ALA A 26 -18.67 7.12 5.91
C ALA A 26 -19.26 6.14 4.89
N LEU A 27 -18.53 5.83 3.81
CA LEU A 27 -18.93 4.83 2.83
C LEU A 27 -19.05 3.42 3.45
N ALA A 28 -18.10 3.03 4.27
CA ALA A 28 -18.15 1.73 4.96
C ALA A 28 -19.35 1.64 5.91
N VAL A 29 -19.67 2.72 6.61
CA VAL A 29 -20.87 2.82 7.49
C VAL A 29 -22.14 2.75 6.66
N LEU A 30 -22.22 3.47 5.54
CA LEU A 30 -23.38 3.44 4.64
C LEU A 30 -23.63 2.03 4.08
N VAL A 31 -22.59 1.37 3.58
CA VAL A 31 -22.70 -0.02 3.08
C VAL A 31 -23.16 -0.96 4.17
N LYS A 32 -22.57 -0.85 5.36
CA LYS A 32 -22.97 -1.66 6.51
C LYS A 32 -24.43 -1.42 6.91
N PHE A 33 -24.86 -0.16 6.91
CA PHE A 33 -26.24 0.23 7.21
C PHE A 33 -27.21 -0.32 6.17
N GLU A 34 -26.88 -0.23 4.89
CA GLU A 34 -27.68 -0.74 3.79
C GLU A 34 -27.83 -2.25 3.86
N VAL A 35 -26.71 -2.97 4.07
CA VAL A 35 -26.73 -4.42 4.27
C VAL A 35 -27.60 -4.82 5.46
N PHE A 36 -27.45 -4.13 6.59
CA PHE A 36 -28.17 -4.46 7.80
C PHE A 36 -29.69 -4.23 7.66
N ASN A 37 -30.11 -3.09 7.08
CA ASN A 37 -31.52 -2.73 7.03
C ASN A 37 -32.26 -3.31 5.82
N HIS A 38 -31.58 -3.58 4.74
CA HIS A 38 -32.23 -3.95 3.48
C HIS A 38 -31.92 -5.39 3.01
N LEU A 39 -30.85 -6.01 3.47
CA LEU A 39 -30.48 -7.35 3.04
C LEU A 39 -30.71 -8.40 4.12
N VAL A 40 -30.39 -8.09 5.38
CA VAL A 40 -30.60 -9.04 6.49
C VAL A 40 -32.09 -9.29 6.69
N GLY A 41 -32.46 -10.56 6.75
CA GLY A 41 -33.86 -10.99 6.86
C GLY A 41 -34.56 -11.22 5.52
N GLN A 42 -33.93 -10.93 4.37
CA GLN A 42 -34.45 -11.30 3.06
C GLN A 42 -34.16 -12.76 2.73
N ARG A 43 -35.02 -13.35 1.89
CA ARG A 43 -34.80 -14.71 1.36
C ARG A 43 -33.68 -14.68 0.30
N PHE A 44 -32.90 -15.74 0.20
CA PHE A 44 -31.81 -15.87 -0.76
C PHE A 44 -32.27 -15.71 -2.21
N ASP A 45 -33.49 -16.07 -2.55
CA ASP A 45 -34.10 -15.92 -3.88
C ASP A 45 -34.51 -14.47 -4.23
N GLN A 46 -34.57 -13.60 -3.23
CA GLN A 46 -34.96 -12.19 -3.38
C GLN A 46 -33.78 -11.20 -3.25
N LEU A 47 -32.57 -11.70 -3.13
CA LEU A 47 -31.38 -10.85 -2.99
C LEU A 47 -31.14 -10.03 -4.26
N PRO A 48 -30.65 -8.78 -4.12
CA PRO A 48 -30.34 -7.91 -5.25
C PRO A 48 -29.37 -8.55 -6.24
N ALA A 49 -29.58 -8.29 -7.54
CA ALA A 49 -28.81 -8.89 -8.62
C ALA A 49 -27.30 -8.57 -8.57
N TRP A 50 -26.91 -7.46 -7.95
CA TRP A 50 -25.51 -7.09 -7.80
C TRP A 50 -24.73 -8.12 -6.96
N ILE A 51 -25.34 -8.71 -5.94
CA ILE A 51 -24.71 -9.76 -5.11
C ILE A 51 -24.30 -10.95 -5.97
N ALA A 52 -25.24 -11.45 -6.79
CA ALA A 52 -24.98 -12.57 -7.70
C ALA A 52 -23.95 -12.21 -8.76
N SER A 53 -23.96 -10.98 -9.27
CA SER A 53 -23.03 -10.51 -10.28
C SER A 53 -21.60 -10.48 -9.75
N TRP A 54 -21.36 -9.91 -8.59
CA TRP A 54 -20.04 -9.82 -7.98
C TRP A 54 -19.54 -11.16 -7.44
N SER A 55 -20.40 -11.97 -6.83
CA SER A 55 -20.07 -13.32 -6.37
C SER A 55 -19.64 -14.25 -7.52
N LYS A 56 -20.22 -14.06 -8.71
CA LYS A 56 -19.86 -14.83 -9.91
C LYS A 56 -18.47 -14.42 -10.44
N ILE A 57 -18.08 -13.15 -10.30
CA ILE A 57 -16.75 -12.67 -10.72
C ILE A 57 -15.69 -13.24 -9.77
N ASP A 58 -15.86 -13.05 -8.48
CA ASP A 58 -14.98 -13.59 -7.45
C ASP A 58 -15.71 -13.74 -6.12
N PRO A 59 -15.86 -14.98 -5.59
CA PRO A 59 -16.46 -15.22 -4.28
C PRO A 59 -15.75 -14.52 -3.12
N ALA A 60 -14.48 -14.11 -3.28
CA ALA A 60 -13.75 -13.36 -2.27
C ALA A 60 -14.25 -11.90 -2.16
N LEU A 61 -14.83 -11.34 -3.23
CA LEU A 61 -15.39 -9.99 -3.23
C LEU A 61 -16.76 -9.94 -2.54
N VAL A 62 -17.65 -10.89 -2.87
CA VAL A 62 -18.93 -11.06 -2.21
C VAL A 62 -19.21 -12.55 -2.10
N SER A 63 -19.44 -13.04 -0.91
CA SER A 63 -19.94 -14.39 -0.71
C SER A 63 -21.18 -14.37 0.20
N VAL A 64 -22.15 -15.18 -0.18
CA VAL A 64 -23.37 -15.40 0.58
C VAL A 64 -23.57 -16.91 0.69
N ILE A 65 -23.56 -17.41 1.93
CA ILE A 65 -23.62 -18.84 2.23
C ILE A 65 -24.68 -19.05 3.30
N ASP A 66 -25.71 -19.80 2.98
CA ASP A 66 -26.72 -20.21 3.94
C ASP A 66 -26.13 -21.27 4.88
N ILE A 67 -25.70 -20.85 6.06
CA ILE A 67 -25.00 -21.73 7.03
C ILE A 67 -25.98 -22.58 7.81
N ASN A 68 -27.16 -22.04 8.15
CA ASN A 68 -28.17 -22.70 8.97
C ASN A 68 -29.28 -23.35 8.14
N HIS A 69 -29.25 -23.19 6.81
CA HIS A 69 -30.24 -23.74 5.86
C HIS A 69 -31.70 -23.30 6.12
N ASP A 70 -31.90 -22.08 6.62
CA ASP A 70 -33.21 -21.49 6.84
C ASP A 70 -33.75 -20.70 5.63
N GLY A 71 -32.89 -20.47 4.60
CA GLY A 71 -33.25 -19.75 3.39
C GLY A 71 -33.41 -18.26 3.58
N VAL A 72 -33.01 -17.71 4.74
CA VAL A 72 -33.09 -16.28 5.10
C VAL A 72 -31.71 -15.76 5.43
N LEU A 73 -31.30 -14.66 4.76
CA LEU A 73 -29.97 -14.08 4.93
C LEU A 73 -29.77 -13.50 6.32
N GLN A 74 -28.75 -13.98 7.02
CA GLN A 74 -28.28 -13.45 8.29
C GLN A 74 -26.96 -12.70 8.14
N LEU A 75 -26.63 -11.84 9.11
CA LEU A 75 -25.43 -11.00 9.04
C LEU A 75 -24.12 -11.81 8.97
N GLY A 76 -24.08 -12.99 9.57
CA GLY A 76 -22.93 -13.90 9.52
C GLY A 76 -22.75 -14.65 8.21
N GLU A 77 -23.75 -14.63 7.34
CA GLU A 77 -23.83 -15.39 6.09
C GLU A 77 -23.46 -14.57 4.86
N ILE A 78 -23.33 -13.26 5.02
CA ILE A 78 -22.85 -12.36 3.98
C ILE A 78 -21.45 -11.85 4.32
N ARG A 79 -20.55 -11.97 3.34
CA ARG A 79 -19.20 -11.40 3.41
C ARG A 79 -18.98 -10.50 2.22
N ILE A 80 -18.59 -9.25 2.48
CA ILE A 80 -18.22 -8.25 1.47
C ILE A 80 -16.74 -7.92 1.67
N GLY A 81 -15.95 -8.11 0.62
CA GLY A 81 -14.52 -7.79 0.63
C GLY A 81 -14.31 -6.28 0.74
N ALA A 82 -13.32 -5.86 1.53
CA ALA A 82 -13.00 -4.45 1.74
C ALA A 82 -12.68 -3.72 0.43
N ASP A 83 -12.04 -4.40 -0.51
CA ASP A 83 -11.63 -3.85 -1.80
C ASP A 83 -12.80 -3.53 -2.72
N LEU A 84 -13.96 -4.18 -2.50
CA LEU A 84 -15.16 -3.97 -3.31
C LEU A 84 -15.98 -2.77 -2.87
N VAL A 85 -15.92 -2.36 -1.61
CA VAL A 85 -16.84 -1.38 -1.01
C VAL A 85 -16.98 -0.12 -1.85
N VAL A 86 -15.87 0.45 -2.32
CA VAL A 86 -15.88 1.68 -3.13
C VAL A 86 -16.49 1.46 -4.51
N LEU A 87 -16.18 0.33 -5.16
CA LEU A 87 -16.64 0.03 -6.52
C LEU A 87 -18.12 -0.38 -6.57
N ALA A 88 -18.61 -1.08 -5.57
CA ALA A 88 -19.99 -1.54 -5.50
C ALA A 88 -20.94 -0.48 -4.91
N THR A 89 -20.44 0.56 -4.25
CA THR A 89 -21.28 1.60 -3.62
C THR A 89 -22.35 2.18 -4.56
N PRO A 90 -22.08 2.52 -5.83
CA PRO A 90 -23.12 3.02 -6.74
C PRO A 90 -24.23 2.01 -6.99
N GLU A 91 -23.90 0.72 -7.12
CA GLU A 91 -24.89 -0.34 -7.33
C GLU A 91 -25.71 -0.61 -6.07
N ILE A 92 -25.06 -0.61 -4.90
CA ILE A 92 -25.72 -0.74 -3.59
C ILE A 92 -26.68 0.41 -3.36
N ALA A 93 -26.32 1.63 -3.76
CA ALA A 93 -27.15 2.82 -3.67
C ALA A 93 -28.26 2.91 -4.76
N GLY A 94 -28.39 1.90 -5.62
CA GLY A 94 -29.39 1.86 -6.68
C GLY A 94 -29.17 2.88 -7.80
N LEU A 95 -27.95 3.39 -7.98
CA LEU A 95 -27.62 4.36 -9.03
C LEU A 95 -27.58 3.68 -10.42
N PRO A 96 -27.84 4.45 -11.51
CA PRO A 96 -27.77 3.91 -12.86
C PRO A 96 -26.41 3.25 -13.16
N TYR A 97 -26.40 2.16 -13.92
CA TYR A 97 -25.19 1.40 -14.29
C TYR A 97 -24.09 2.25 -14.95
N VAL A 98 -24.45 3.37 -15.58
CA VAL A 98 -23.50 4.31 -16.17
C VAL A 98 -22.58 4.91 -15.09
N ILE A 99 -23.11 5.20 -13.91
CA ILE A 99 -22.33 5.75 -12.79
C ILE A 99 -21.40 4.67 -12.24
N SER A 100 -21.87 3.43 -12.10
CA SER A 100 -21.02 2.31 -11.68
C SER A 100 -19.87 2.10 -12.69
N GLY A 101 -20.16 2.18 -13.98
CA GLY A 101 -19.14 2.13 -15.04
C GLY A 101 -18.11 3.26 -14.96
N LEU A 102 -18.55 4.49 -14.69
CA LEU A 102 -17.64 5.63 -14.51
C LEU A 102 -16.75 5.47 -13.26
N VAL A 103 -17.29 5.00 -12.15
CA VAL A 103 -16.51 4.75 -10.93
C VAL A 103 -15.48 3.65 -11.18
N ALA A 104 -15.86 2.56 -11.83
CA ALA A 104 -14.95 1.49 -12.19
C ALA A 104 -13.83 1.95 -13.13
N ALA A 105 -14.18 2.72 -14.16
CA ALA A 105 -13.21 3.30 -15.11
C ALA A 105 -12.26 4.29 -14.41
N GLY A 106 -12.78 5.13 -13.52
CA GLY A 106 -11.99 6.04 -12.69
C GLY A 106 -11.02 5.30 -11.77
N GLY A 107 -11.48 4.26 -11.11
CA GLY A 107 -10.65 3.40 -10.27
C GLY A 107 -9.52 2.71 -11.05
N LEU A 108 -9.84 2.18 -12.23
CA LEU A 108 -8.85 1.56 -13.11
C LEU A 108 -7.82 2.57 -13.62
N ALA A 109 -8.26 3.74 -14.08
CA ALA A 109 -7.37 4.81 -14.56
C ALA A 109 -6.40 5.26 -13.45
N ALA A 110 -6.90 5.39 -12.26
CA ALA A 110 -6.12 5.76 -11.08
C ALA A 110 -5.09 4.68 -10.71
N ALA A 111 -5.48 3.41 -10.70
CA ALA A 111 -4.57 2.29 -10.44
C ALA A 111 -3.45 2.22 -11.50
N LEU A 112 -3.79 2.37 -12.79
CA LEU A 112 -2.81 2.37 -13.88
C LEU A 112 -1.85 3.56 -13.78
N SER A 113 -2.33 4.76 -13.46
CA SER A 113 -1.48 5.94 -13.27
C SER A 113 -0.45 5.75 -12.14
N THR A 114 -0.87 5.14 -11.03
CA THR A 114 0.02 4.84 -9.90
C THR A 114 1.05 3.77 -10.27
N ALA A 115 0.60 2.69 -10.94
CA ALA A 115 1.47 1.61 -11.38
C ALA A 115 2.54 2.11 -12.36
N ASP A 116 2.17 2.97 -13.32
CA ASP A 116 3.09 3.55 -14.29
C ASP A 116 4.19 4.37 -13.59
N GLY A 117 3.81 5.26 -12.67
CA GLY A 117 4.77 6.05 -11.90
C GLY A 117 5.74 5.19 -11.07
N LEU A 118 5.26 4.13 -10.43
CA LEU A 118 6.10 3.22 -9.64
C LEU A 118 7.03 2.40 -10.54
N LEU A 119 6.54 1.86 -11.66
CA LEU A 119 7.35 1.10 -12.60
C LEU A 119 8.44 1.95 -13.23
N LEU A 120 8.14 3.20 -13.61
CA LEU A 120 9.15 4.15 -14.09
C LEU A 120 10.21 4.45 -13.04
N THR A 121 9.80 4.64 -11.80
CA THR A 121 10.74 4.91 -10.68
C THR A 121 11.68 3.73 -10.45
N ILE A 122 11.15 2.50 -10.40
CA ILE A 122 11.95 1.28 -10.25
C ILE A 122 12.90 1.12 -11.45
N SER A 123 12.38 1.26 -12.66
CA SER A 123 13.18 1.12 -13.89
C SER A 123 14.32 2.15 -13.93
N ASN A 124 14.06 3.40 -13.56
CA ASN A 124 15.08 4.44 -13.50
C ASN A 124 16.12 4.19 -12.42
N ALA A 125 15.72 3.76 -11.22
CA ALA A 125 16.66 3.41 -10.16
C ALA A 125 17.58 2.27 -10.59
N LEU A 126 17.04 1.21 -11.19
CA LEU A 126 17.82 0.06 -11.64
C LEU A 126 18.69 0.39 -12.85
N SER A 127 18.17 1.13 -13.84
CA SER A 127 18.91 1.42 -15.08
C SER A 127 19.96 2.52 -14.88
N HIS A 128 19.59 3.61 -14.21
CA HIS A 128 20.48 4.77 -14.04
C HIS A 128 21.44 4.58 -12.86
N ASP A 129 20.90 4.22 -11.67
CA ASP A 129 21.74 4.20 -10.46
C ASP A 129 22.55 2.91 -10.36
N LEU A 130 21.97 1.76 -10.68
CA LEU A 130 22.68 0.49 -10.60
C LEU A 130 23.46 0.23 -11.89
N TYR A 131 22.78 0.13 -13.04
CA TYR A 131 23.44 -0.31 -14.27
C TYR A 131 24.44 0.77 -14.78
N PHE A 132 23.97 2.01 -14.96
CA PHE A 132 24.80 3.05 -15.56
C PHE A 132 25.94 3.51 -14.66
N LYS A 133 25.67 3.80 -13.37
CA LYS A 133 26.73 4.28 -12.46
C LYS A 133 27.72 3.20 -12.04
N MET A 134 27.29 1.92 -11.93
CA MET A 134 28.10 0.85 -11.34
C MET A 134 28.67 -0.13 -12.39
N ILE A 135 27.88 -0.46 -13.44
CA ILE A 135 28.23 -1.55 -14.37
C ILE A 135 28.75 -1.02 -15.70
N GLY A 136 28.08 -0.04 -16.29
CA GLY A 136 28.37 0.46 -17.63
C GLY A 136 28.42 1.96 -17.78
N PRO A 137 29.37 2.67 -17.16
CA PRO A 137 29.41 4.15 -17.20
C PRO A 137 29.54 4.75 -18.61
N GLN A 138 30.14 3.99 -19.52
CA GLN A 138 30.38 4.41 -20.91
C GLN A 138 29.34 3.85 -21.91
N ALA A 139 28.24 3.31 -21.43
CA ALA A 139 27.19 2.79 -22.30
C ALA A 139 26.58 3.89 -23.19
N SER A 140 26.37 3.59 -24.47
CA SER A 140 25.70 4.49 -25.41
C SER A 140 24.27 4.78 -24.98
N THR A 141 23.74 5.95 -25.39
CA THR A 141 22.36 6.34 -25.06
C THR A 141 21.33 5.29 -25.51
N ALA A 142 21.52 4.70 -26.69
CA ALA A 142 20.64 3.64 -27.19
C ALA A 142 20.64 2.42 -26.25
N ARG A 143 21.81 1.99 -25.78
CA ARG A 143 21.92 0.86 -24.84
C ARG A 143 21.27 1.16 -23.48
N ARG A 144 21.40 2.40 -22.98
CA ARG A 144 20.75 2.82 -21.73
C ARG A 144 19.22 2.72 -21.83
N VAL A 145 18.66 3.25 -22.93
CA VAL A 145 17.21 3.19 -23.17
C VAL A 145 16.72 1.75 -23.29
N THR A 146 17.49 0.88 -24.00
CA THR A 146 17.14 -0.54 -24.12
C THR A 146 17.15 -1.25 -22.77
N VAL A 147 18.17 -1.02 -21.96
CA VAL A 147 18.28 -1.60 -20.61
C VAL A 147 17.14 -1.11 -19.73
N SER A 148 16.81 0.19 -19.76
CA SER A 148 15.68 0.74 -19.01
C SER A 148 14.34 0.09 -19.41
N LYS A 149 14.08 -0.11 -20.71
CA LYS A 149 12.88 -0.79 -21.19
C LYS A 149 12.81 -2.25 -20.75
N VAL A 150 13.93 -2.97 -20.82
CA VAL A 150 13.99 -4.38 -20.37
C VAL A 150 13.75 -4.47 -18.86
N LEU A 151 14.38 -3.62 -18.07
CA LEU A 151 14.18 -3.59 -16.61
C LEU A 151 12.75 -3.22 -16.23
N LEU A 152 12.13 -2.29 -16.96
CA LEU A 152 10.72 -1.94 -16.78
C LEU A 152 9.82 -3.15 -17.07
N LEU A 153 10.06 -3.86 -18.17
CA LEU A 153 9.30 -5.06 -18.51
C LEU A 153 9.47 -6.15 -17.44
N VAL A 154 10.70 -6.40 -17.00
CA VAL A 154 10.98 -7.39 -15.94
C VAL A 154 10.26 -7.00 -14.65
N ALA A 155 10.33 -5.73 -14.23
CA ALA A 155 9.63 -5.25 -13.04
C ALA A 155 8.10 -5.42 -13.18
N ALA A 156 7.53 -5.08 -14.33
CA ALA A 156 6.10 -5.25 -14.59
C ALA A 156 5.67 -6.71 -14.56
N LEU A 157 6.43 -7.61 -15.20
CA LEU A 157 6.13 -9.04 -15.20
C LEU A 157 6.26 -9.67 -13.80
N THR A 158 7.26 -9.27 -13.03
CA THR A 158 7.40 -9.76 -11.64
C THR A 158 6.26 -9.26 -10.76
N ALA A 159 5.88 -7.99 -10.87
CA ALA A 159 4.73 -7.44 -10.15
C ALA A 159 3.43 -8.16 -10.54
N ALA A 160 3.20 -8.41 -11.84
CA ALA A 160 2.04 -9.14 -12.33
C ALA A 160 2.01 -10.59 -11.82
N ALA A 161 3.16 -11.27 -11.81
CA ALA A 161 3.26 -12.65 -11.31
C ALA A 161 2.96 -12.74 -9.80
N VAL A 162 3.39 -11.76 -9.01
CA VAL A 162 3.05 -11.68 -7.58
C VAL A 162 1.57 -11.37 -7.41
N ALA A 163 1.04 -10.40 -8.14
CA ALA A 163 -0.37 -10.02 -8.07
C ALA A 163 -1.31 -11.16 -8.44
N ALA A 164 -0.93 -12.00 -9.41
CA ALA A 164 -1.69 -13.18 -9.82
C ALA A 164 -1.87 -14.23 -8.71
N GLN A 165 -0.99 -14.24 -7.71
CA GLN A 165 -1.09 -15.12 -6.54
C GLN A 165 -2.10 -14.60 -5.49
N ARG A 166 -2.62 -13.39 -5.66
CA ARG A 166 -3.55 -12.74 -4.71
C ARG A 166 -3.07 -12.83 -3.25
N PRO A 167 -1.88 -12.32 -2.93
CA PRO A 167 -1.22 -12.56 -1.64
C PRO A 167 -2.00 -12.03 -0.44
N ALA A 168 -2.74 -10.94 -0.60
CA ALA A 168 -3.52 -10.30 0.44
C ALA A 168 -4.45 -9.22 -0.15
N ASP A 169 -5.30 -8.64 0.69
CA ASP A 169 -6.14 -7.49 0.32
C ASP A 169 -5.27 -6.29 -0.10
N ILE A 170 -5.76 -5.48 -1.03
CA ILE A 170 -5.03 -4.32 -1.57
C ILE A 170 -4.63 -3.35 -0.45
N LEU A 171 -5.53 -3.12 0.51
CA LEU A 171 -5.27 -2.25 1.65
C LEU A 171 -4.07 -2.74 2.47
N PHE A 172 -3.97 -4.05 2.71
CA PHE A 172 -2.81 -4.64 3.39
C PHE A 172 -1.52 -4.41 2.60
N LEU A 173 -1.51 -4.71 1.31
CA LEU A 173 -0.31 -4.56 0.47
C LEU A 173 0.21 -3.11 0.46
N VAL A 174 -0.69 -2.13 0.32
CA VAL A 174 -0.34 -0.71 0.31
C VAL A 174 0.22 -0.26 1.66
N THR A 175 -0.47 -0.61 2.76
CA THR A 175 -0.02 -0.21 4.11
C THR A 175 1.25 -0.92 4.54
N ALA A 176 1.45 -2.18 4.17
CA ALA A 176 2.71 -2.89 4.38
C ALA A 176 3.87 -2.24 3.60
N ALA A 177 3.64 -1.85 2.34
CA ALA A 177 4.64 -1.12 1.55
C ALA A 177 5.03 0.22 2.20
N PHE A 178 4.06 1.00 2.72
CA PHE A 178 4.35 2.21 3.47
C PHE A 178 5.09 1.95 4.79
N SER A 179 4.74 0.89 5.52
CA SER A 179 5.45 0.47 6.73
C SER A 179 6.91 0.12 6.46
N ILE A 180 7.17 -0.61 5.37
CA ILE A 180 8.52 -0.94 4.90
C ILE A 180 9.30 0.33 4.52
N ALA A 181 8.70 1.19 3.69
CA ALA A 181 9.33 2.43 3.26
C ALA A 181 9.61 3.39 4.42
N ALA A 182 8.66 3.55 5.35
CA ALA A 182 8.85 4.37 6.54
C ALA A 182 9.99 3.84 7.40
N SER A 183 10.05 2.54 7.66
CA SER A 183 11.11 1.93 8.48
C SER A 183 12.49 2.04 7.84
N ALA A 184 12.56 1.94 6.51
CA ALA A 184 13.81 2.03 5.78
C ALA A 184 14.31 3.49 5.66
N PHE A 185 13.43 4.43 5.33
CA PHE A 185 13.89 5.77 4.89
C PHE A 185 13.66 6.87 5.93
N PHE A 186 12.56 6.82 6.68
CA PHE A 186 12.16 7.95 7.52
C PHE A 186 13.20 8.34 8.58
N PRO A 187 13.80 7.39 9.35
CA PRO A 187 14.84 7.73 10.32
C PRO A 187 16.07 8.39 9.68
N ALA A 188 16.53 7.85 8.56
CA ALA A 188 17.70 8.37 7.85
C ALA A 188 17.46 9.74 7.26
N LEU A 189 16.28 9.99 6.69
CA LEU A 189 15.89 11.29 6.14
C LEU A 189 15.78 12.35 7.24
N VAL A 190 15.04 12.06 8.31
CA VAL A 190 14.85 13.02 9.40
C VAL A 190 16.18 13.36 10.07
N LEU A 191 16.97 12.36 10.45
CA LEU A 191 18.26 12.62 11.08
C LEU A 191 19.27 13.22 10.12
N GLY A 192 19.25 12.84 8.85
CA GLY A 192 20.12 13.41 7.83
C GLY A 192 19.86 14.89 7.59
N ILE A 193 18.59 15.33 7.69
CA ILE A 193 18.22 16.74 7.52
C ILE A 193 18.41 17.53 8.82
N PHE A 194 17.94 17.01 9.95
CA PHE A 194 17.83 17.79 11.19
C PHE A 194 18.99 17.59 12.16
N TRP A 195 19.80 16.55 12.01
CA TRP A 195 20.89 16.25 12.92
C TRP A 195 22.26 16.27 12.24
N SER A 196 23.05 17.31 12.50
CA SER A 196 24.37 17.57 11.89
C SER A 196 25.45 16.51 12.18
N ARG A 197 25.20 15.61 13.13
CA ARG A 197 26.10 14.51 13.48
C ARG A 197 25.80 13.25 12.67
N ALA A 198 24.65 13.14 12.04
CA ALA A 198 24.30 12.00 11.19
C ALA A 198 25.36 11.77 10.12
N ASN A 199 25.76 10.52 9.94
CA ASN A 199 26.76 10.14 8.95
C ASN A 199 26.29 8.97 8.09
N LYS A 200 27.04 8.64 7.03
CA LYS A 200 26.69 7.58 6.08
C LYS A 200 26.50 6.21 6.72
N TRP A 201 27.32 5.88 7.72
CA TRP A 201 27.28 4.58 8.39
C TRP A 201 26.05 4.45 9.28
N GLY A 202 25.75 5.52 10.04
CA GLY A 202 24.54 5.59 10.84
C GLY A 202 23.27 5.46 9.98
N ALA A 203 23.22 6.17 8.88
CA ALA A 203 22.09 6.09 7.93
C ALA A 203 21.95 4.67 7.36
N LEU A 204 23.02 4.05 6.86
CA LEU A 204 22.99 2.70 6.29
C LEU A 204 22.55 1.65 7.33
N CYS A 205 23.15 1.68 8.52
CA CYS A 205 22.79 0.72 9.57
C CYS A 205 21.37 0.95 10.09
N GLY A 206 20.95 2.21 10.24
CA GLY A 206 19.59 2.55 10.65
C GLY A 206 18.54 2.08 9.64
N MET A 207 18.77 2.35 8.34
CA MET A 207 17.91 1.87 7.25
C MET A 207 17.83 0.33 7.23
N ALA A 208 18.98 -0.34 7.30
CA ALA A 208 19.06 -1.80 7.24
C ALA A 208 18.38 -2.47 8.44
N SER A 209 18.59 -1.95 9.66
CA SER A 209 17.99 -2.51 10.88
C SER A 209 16.49 -2.27 10.95
N GLY A 210 16.02 -1.06 10.60
CA GLY A 210 14.60 -0.75 10.54
C GLY A 210 13.86 -1.62 9.51
N LEU A 211 14.43 -1.73 8.31
CA LEU A 211 13.92 -2.62 7.27
C LEU A 211 13.90 -4.09 7.70
N ALA A 212 15.02 -4.58 8.26
CA ALA A 212 15.14 -5.97 8.67
C ALA A 212 14.11 -6.36 9.75
N LEU A 213 13.91 -5.51 10.76
CA LEU A 213 12.91 -5.76 11.80
C LEU A 213 11.48 -5.75 11.23
N THR A 214 11.16 -4.80 10.37
CA THR A 214 9.85 -4.71 9.72
C THR A 214 9.58 -5.94 8.86
N LEU A 215 10.53 -6.36 8.03
CA LEU A 215 10.39 -7.57 7.21
C LEU A 215 10.29 -8.83 8.08
N TYR A 216 11.10 -8.94 9.13
CA TYR A 216 11.03 -10.06 10.06
C TYR A 216 9.64 -10.19 10.69
N TYR A 217 9.07 -9.06 11.15
CA TYR A 217 7.73 -9.04 11.75
C TYR A 217 6.64 -9.39 10.75
N LEU A 218 6.72 -8.87 9.52
CA LEU A 218 5.81 -9.20 8.43
C LEU A 218 5.86 -10.69 8.06
N ILE A 219 7.07 -11.22 7.82
CA ILE A 219 7.27 -12.62 7.44
C ILE A 219 6.77 -13.58 8.53
N ARG A 220 6.96 -13.20 9.79
CA ARG A 220 6.55 -14.03 10.93
C ARG A 220 5.05 -14.09 11.13
N ASN A 221 4.31 -13.04 10.82
CA ASN A 221 2.92 -12.88 11.24
C ASN A 221 1.92 -12.84 10.09
N GLU A 222 2.34 -12.53 8.86
CA GLU A 222 1.45 -12.46 7.70
C GLU A 222 1.23 -13.84 7.08
N PRO A 223 -0.03 -14.31 6.94
CA PRO A 223 -0.32 -15.67 6.47
C PRO A 223 0.34 -16.04 5.15
N TRP A 224 0.22 -15.19 4.12
CA TRP A 224 0.81 -15.45 2.81
C TRP A 224 2.35 -15.53 2.86
N LEU A 225 3.00 -14.62 3.57
CA LEU A 225 4.46 -14.63 3.72
C LEU A 225 4.91 -15.86 4.52
N ARG A 226 4.17 -16.26 5.52
CA ARG A 226 4.44 -17.49 6.29
C ARG A 226 4.42 -18.73 5.42
N ASP A 227 3.45 -18.82 4.52
CA ASP A 227 3.34 -19.95 3.58
C ASP A 227 4.49 -19.94 2.57
N VAL A 228 4.80 -18.79 2.00
CA VAL A 228 5.94 -18.62 1.06
C VAL A 228 7.27 -19.00 1.71
N PHE A 229 7.53 -18.51 2.92
CA PHE A 229 8.78 -18.77 3.65
C PHE A 229 8.73 -20.01 4.55
N ARG A 230 7.62 -20.77 4.54
CA ARG A 230 7.40 -21.99 5.34
C ARG A 230 7.67 -21.80 6.83
N VAL A 231 7.15 -20.70 7.40
CA VAL A 231 7.34 -20.34 8.81
C VAL A 231 6.45 -21.20 9.69
N GLY A 232 7.03 -22.18 10.39
CA GLY A 232 6.31 -23.11 11.27
C GLY A 232 6.06 -22.60 12.70
N VAL A 233 6.55 -21.40 13.08
CA VAL A 233 6.37 -20.83 14.44
C VAL A 233 4.96 -20.24 14.57
N PRO A 234 4.33 -20.29 15.76
CA PRO A 234 3.01 -19.66 15.97
C PRO A 234 3.06 -18.15 15.72
N VAL A 235 1.91 -17.59 15.35
CA VAL A 235 1.73 -16.13 15.20
C VAL A 235 1.95 -15.47 16.57
N ASP A 236 2.77 -14.43 16.60
CA ASP A 236 3.13 -13.70 17.80
C ASP A 236 3.03 -12.19 17.53
N LEU A 237 1.88 -11.64 17.87
CA LEU A 237 1.60 -10.22 17.69
C LEU A 237 2.11 -9.44 18.89
N TRP A 238 3.22 -8.73 18.71
CA TRP A 238 3.79 -7.88 19.75
C TRP A 238 2.81 -6.75 20.08
N PHE A 239 2.41 -6.70 21.34
CA PHE A 239 1.42 -5.72 21.85
C PHE A 239 0.07 -5.75 21.12
N GLY A 240 -0.29 -6.85 20.43
CA GLY A 240 -1.51 -6.95 19.64
C GLY A 240 -1.48 -6.13 18.33
N ILE A 241 -0.32 -5.62 17.91
CA ILE A 241 -0.18 -4.83 16.69
C ILE A 241 -0.22 -5.74 15.46
N LEU A 242 -1.12 -5.44 14.54
CA LEU A 242 -1.25 -6.20 13.30
C LEU A 242 -0.01 -6.05 12.40
N PRO A 243 0.31 -7.06 11.56
CA PRO A 243 1.47 -7.04 10.65
C PRO A 243 1.52 -5.81 9.75
N VAL A 244 0.38 -5.30 9.32
CA VAL A 244 0.23 -4.08 8.51
C VAL A 244 0.90 -2.86 9.13
N SER A 245 0.98 -2.80 10.45
CA SER A 245 1.59 -1.70 11.22
C SER A 245 3.01 -2.01 11.70
N ALA A 246 3.70 -2.94 11.06
CA ALA A 246 5.07 -3.36 11.41
C ALA A 246 6.08 -2.19 11.50
N GLY A 247 5.81 -1.10 10.78
CA GLY A 247 6.58 0.14 10.85
C GLY A 247 6.67 0.75 12.25
N ALA A 248 5.68 0.47 13.13
CA ALA A 248 5.69 0.92 14.52
C ALA A 248 6.91 0.40 15.32
N PHE A 249 7.47 -0.74 14.91
CA PHE A 249 8.69 -1.31 15.51
C PHE A 249 9.95 -0.93 14.71
N GLY A 250 9.87 -0.94 13.39
CA GLY A 250 11.01 -0.68 12.52
C GLY A 250 11.50 0.76 12.57
N VAL A 251 10.59 1.73 12.64
CA VAL A 251 10.95 3.17 12.68
C VAL A 251 11.72 3.52 13.95
N PRO A 252 11.25 3.20 15.18
CA PRO A 252 12.01 3.49 16.39
C PRO A 252 13.37 2.80 16.42
N LEU A 253 13.46 1.54 15.99
CA LEU A 253 14.73 0.83 15.89
C LEU A 253 15.68 1.54 14.91
N GLY A 254 15.18 1.93 13.73
CA GLY A 254 15.96 2.66 12.75
C GLY A 254 16.51 3.97 13.29
N PHE A 255 15.72 4.74 14.04
CA PHE A 255 16.19 5.94 14.74
C PHE A 255 17.28 5.63 15.76
N ALA A 256 17.05 4.65 16.64
CA ALA A 256 18.00 4.27 17.69
C ALA A 256 19.35 3.84 17.10
N VAL A 257 19.32 2.93 16.10
CA VAL A 257 20.55 2.43 15.45
C VAL A 257 21.25 3.55 14.69
N CYS A 258 20.52 4.39 13.95
CA CYS A 258 21.11 5.52 13.22
C CYS A 258 21.83 6.47 14.18
N VAL A 259 21.23 6.80 15.33
CA VAL A 259 21.85 7.65 16.36
C VAL A 259 23.08 6.97 16.98
N ILE A 260 22.93 5.73 17.46
CA ILE A 260 24.02 5.00 18.12
C ILE A 260 25.23 4.86 17.18
N VAL A 261 25.01 4.37 15.97
CA VAL A 261 26.10 4.16 14.99
C VAL A 261 26.73 5.48 14.57
N SER A 262 25.95 6.55 14.40
CA SER A 262 26.51 7.87 14.08
C SER A 262 27.35 8.45 15.21
N LEU A 263 27.05 8.13 16.48
CA LEU A 263 27.85 8.52 17.63
C LEU A 263 29.15 7.71 17.73
N LEU A 264 29.12 6.44 17.40
CA LEU A 264 30.27 5.52 17.46
C LEU A 264 31.22 5.65 16.27
N THR A 265 30.79 6.28 15.18
CA THR A 265 31.56 6.41 13.94
C THR A 265 32.05 7.86 13.72
N PRO A 266 33.07 8.06 12.88
CA PRO A 266 33.64 9.40 12.65
C PRO A 266 32.58 10.41 12.21
N SER A 267 32.70 11.62 12.75
CA SER A 267 31.76 12.71 12.41
C SER A 267 31.87 13.11 10.95
N PRO A 268 30.77 13.61 10.34
CA PRO A 268 30.79 14.17 8.99
C PRO A 268 31.81 15.29 8.86
N THR A 269 32.43 15.42 7.67
CA THR A 269 33.39 16.50 7.38
C THR A 269 32.71 17.87 7.48
N ALA A 270 33.52 18.92 7.70
CA ALA A 270 33.03 20.31 7.74
C ALA A 270 32.24 20.67 6.48
N GLN A 271 32.72 20.23 5.32
CA GLN A 271 32.08 20.47 4.04
C GLN A 271 30.68 19.81 3.93
N GLN A 272 30.54 18.58 4.43
CA GLN A 272 29.26 17.90 4.46
C GLN A 272 28.26 18.56 5.41
N ARG A 273 28.73 19.03 6.57
CA ARG A 273 27.85 19.77 7.51
C ARG A 273 27.40 21.10 6.92
N GLN A 274 28.29 21.81 6.23
CA GLN A 274 27.95 23.07 5.58
C GLN A 274 26.94 22.87 4.46
N PHE A 275 27.04 21.78 3.68
CA PHE A 275 26.06 21.42 2.67
C PHE A 275 24.67 21.20 3.28
N VAL A 276 24.57 20.44 4.39
CA VAL A 276 23.31 20.23 5.09
C VAL A 276 22.75 21.53 5.67
N CYS A 277 23.60 22.41 6.20
CA CYS A 277 23.17 23.73 6.66
C CYS A 277 22.59 24.59 5.52
N ASN A 278 23.22 24.56 4.35
CA ASN A 278 22.76 25.31 3.18
C ASN A 278 21.40 24.78 2.65
N LEU A 279 21.14 23.47 2.75
CA LEU A 279 19.84 22.89 2.37
C LEU A 279 18.67 23.36 3.26
N ARG A 280 18.96 23.91 4.44
CA ARG A 280 17.94 24.41 5.38
C ARG A 280 17.70 25.92 5.26
N GLN A 281 18.55 26.62 4.55
CA GLN A 281 18.34 28.04 4.27
C GLN A 281 17.40 28.18 3.09
N PRO A 282 16.31 29.00 3.21
CA PRO A 282 15.37 29.24 2.14
C PRO A 282 16.01 29.95 0.95
#